data_1074effacab515881422446f79dab378
#
_entry.id   1074effacab515881422446f79dab378
#
_cell.length_a   1.000
_cell.length_b   1.000
_cell.length_c   1.000
_cell.angle_alpha   90.00
_cell.angle_beta   90.00
_cell.angle_gamma   90.00
#
_symmetry.space_group_name_H-M   'P 1'
#
loop_
_entity.id
_entity.type
_entity.pdbx_description
1 polymer ?
#
loop_
_entity_poly.entity_id
_entity_poly.type
_entity_poly.pdbx_seq_one_letter_code
_entity_poly.pdbx_strand_id
1 'polypeptide(L)'
;MTNALKLTALCNRQNVPVLDQPQLIYVLAEASPGSAIANVRLPLNFSLVLDRSGSMAGEKLHTLREAVKAIIDQLSPSDIVSIITFENKTQVLVPAQPAADREGLKRMVDGIKDGGGTVMGPAIREGLNQVSRYASPNYISRIVLLTDGEATDKLEASMHEADNAGARGIPIIGMGFGSDWKEDFMQEIADRSWLADPGSEAGRVEFIRNPGNALQVFQEVLQSMHVVAKQVTVTFRMVQGLEA
;
A
#
# COMPACT_ATOMS: atom_id res chain seq x y z
N MET A 1 -16.16 -27.34 12.26
CA MET A 1 -15.10 -26.75 11.40
C MET A 1 -15.57 -25.35 11.00
N THR A 2 -14.99 -24.30 11.55
CA THR A 2 -15.30 -22.92 11.19
C THR A 2 -14.62 -22.64 9.85
N ASN A 3 -15.41 -22.46 8.79
CA ASN A 3 -14.88 -22.15 7.47
C ASN A 3 -14.23 -20.74 7.49
N ALA A 4 -12.94 -20.72 7.29
CA ALA A 4 -12.15 -19.51 7.22
C ALA A 4 -12.50 -18.66 5.98
N LEU A 5 -12.87 -19.29 4.88
CA LEU A 5 -13.33 -18.66 3.64
C LEU A 5 -14.68 -19.25 3.24
N LYS A 6 -15.54 -18.41 2.70
CA LYS A 6 -16.78 -18.80 2.03
C LYS A 6 -16.53 -18.71 0.53
N LEU A 7 -16.70 -19.84 -0.17
CA LEU A 7 -16.67 -19.90 -1.63
C LEU A 7 -18.11 -19.97 -2.14
N THR A 8 -18.47 -19.06 -3.05
CA THR A 8 -19.74 -19.05 -3.76
C THR A 8 -19.45 -19.19 -5.25
N ALA A 9 -20.15 -20.11 -5.92
CA ALA A 9 -20.06 -20.25 -7.35
C ALA A 9 -21.42 -19.99 -7.98
N LEU A 10 -21.44 -19.13 -8.99
CA LEU A 10 -22.62 -18.80 -9.78
C LEU A 10 -22.35 -19.16 -11.23
N CYS A 11 -23.27 -19.88 -11.85
CA CYS A 11 -23.20 -20.22 -13.26
C CYS A 11 -24.26 -19.39 -14.02
N ASN A 12 -23.91 -18.89 -15.18
CA ASN A 12 -24.85 -18.15 -16.03
C ASN A 12 -25.99 -19.02 -16.60
N ARG A 13 -25.84 -20.35 -16.56
CA ARG A 13 -26.85 -21.33 -16.97
C ARG A 13 -26.92 -22.45 -15.95
N GLN A 14 -28.09 -22.75 -15.44
CA GLN A 14 -28.34 -23.88 -14.54
C GLN A 14 -28.46 -25.22 -15.30
N ASN A 15 -28.97 -25.16 -16.52
CA ASN A 15 -29.11 -26.32 -17.40
C ASN A 15 -28.45 -26.01 -18.74
N VAL A 16 -27.66 -26.93 -19.23
CA VAL A 16 -26.99 -26.85 -20.54
C VAL A 16 -27.59 -27.94 -21.41
N PRO A 17 -28.31 -27.59 -22.51
CA PRO A 17 -28.83 -28.62 -23.42
C PRO A 17 -27.66 -29.33 -24.13
N VAL A 18 -27.84 -30.62 -24.41
CA VAL A 18 -26.89 -31.37 -25.21
C VAL A 18 -27.04 -30.95 -26.66
N LEU A 19 -26.03 -30.28 -27.22
CA LEU A 19 -25.98 -29.81 -28.60
C LEU A 19 -24.70 -30.36 -29.27
N ASP A 20 -24.75 -30.54 -30.58
CA ASP A 20 -23.58 -30.99 -31.39
C ASP A 20 -22.59 -29.86 -31.70
N GLN A 21 -22.64 -28.76 -30.94
CA GLN A 21 -21.75 -27.62 -31.10
C GLN A 21 -21.23 -27.13 -29.73
N PRO A 22 -20.04 -26.55 -29.66
CA PRO A 22 -19.49 -26.00 -28.43
C PRO A 22 -20.40 -24.94 -27.83
N GLN A 23 -20.55 -24.94 -26.52
CA GLN A 23 -21.32 -23.96 -25.77
C GLN A 23 -20.43 -23.25 -24.76
N LEU A 24 -20.57 -21.93 -24.66
CA LEU A 24 -19.85 -21.12 -23.71
C LEU A 24 -20.65 -21.01 -22.40
N ILE A 25 -20.00 -21.36 -21.30
CA ILE A 25 -20.55 -21.26 -19.95
C ILE A 25 -19.63 -20.36 -19.13
N TYR A 26 -20.22 -19.37 -18.46
CA TYR A 26 -19.50 -18.50 -17.53
C TYR A 26 -19.76 -18.96 -16.10
N VAL A 27 -18.68 -19.17 -15.35
CA VAL A 27 -18.74 -19.49 -13.92
C VAL A 27 -18.06 -18.37 -13.17
N LEU A 28 -18.82 -17.66 -12.32
CA LEU A 28 -18.28 -16.70 -11.37
C LEU A 28 -18.00 -17.43 -10.05
N ALA A 29 -16.72 -17.50 -9.67
CA ALA A 29 -16.31 -17.99 -8.37
C ALA A 29 -15.94 -16.79 -7.47
N GLU A 30 -16.66 -16.62 -6.37
CA GLU A 30 -16.41 -15.55 -5.39
C GLU A 30 -15.92 -16.19 -4.09
N ALA A 31 -14.75 -15.75 -3.62
CA ALA A 31 -14.21 -16.12 -2.31
C ALA A 31 -14.35 -14.92 -1.36
N SER A 32 -15.11 -15.09 -0.28
CA SER A 32 -15.30 -14.06 0.73
C SER A 32 -14.85 -14.55 2.12
N PRO A 33 -14.45 -13.64 3.05
CA PRO A 33 -14.11 -14.01 4.41
C PRO A 33 -15.29 -14.71 5.10
N GLY A 34 -15.04 -15.85 5.72
CA GLY A 34 -16.01 -16.47 6.60
C GLY A 34 -16.12 -15.70 7.92
N SER A 35 -17.23 -15.89 8.65
CA SER A 35 -17.50 -15.20 9.92
C SER A 35 -16.40 -15.37 10.97
N ALA A 36 -15.63 -16.43 10.89
CA ALA A 36 -14.52 -16.73 11.82
C ALA A 36 -13.29 -15.82 11.59
N ILE A 37 -13.11 -15.26 10.36
CA ILE A 37 -11.97 -14.42 10.00
C ILE A 37 -12.38 -12.97 9.74
N ALA A 38 -13.65 -12.65 9.68
CA ALA A 38 -14.12 -11.29 9.42
C ALA A 38 -13.53 -10.25 10.40
N ASN A 39 -12.99 -10.70 11.55
CA ASN A 39 -12.39 -9.85 12.59
C ASN A 39 -10.88 -10.09 12.77
N VAL A 40 -10.23 -10.93 11.95
CA VAL A 40 -8.78 -11.15 12.04
C VAL A 40 -8.08 -10.09 11.21
N ARG A 41 -7.50 -9.10 11.89
CA ARG A 41 -6.62 -8.10 11.28
C ARG A 41 -5.17 -8.52 11.45
N LEU A 42 -4.46 -8.74 10.34
CA LEU A 42 -3.01 -8.83 10.41
C LEU A 42 -2.42 -7.47 10.79
N PRO A 43 -1.43 -7.42 11.69
CA PRO A 43 -0.77 -6.17 12.01
C PRO A 43 -0.05 -5.59 10.80
N LEU A 44 0.00 -4.27 10.75
CA LEU A 44 0.67 -3.53 9.70
C LEU A 44 2.17 -3.44 10.00
N ASN A 45 2.97 -3.42 8.94
CA ASN A 45 4.39 -3.08 8.97
C ASN A 45 4.66 -2.11 7.84
N PHE A 46 4.78 -0.82 8.15
CA PHE A 46 4.93 0.17 7.10
C PHE A 46 5.94 1.26 7.42
N SER A 47 6.48 1.82 6.36
CA SER A 47 7.36 2.97 6.39
C SER A 47 6.67 4.18 5.79
N LEU A 48 6.59 5.26 6.55
CA LEU A 48 6.19 6.57 6.06
C LEU A 48 7.44 7.27 5.54
N VAL A 49 7.49 7.49 4.23
CA VAL A 49 8.60 8.19 3.55
C VAL A 49 8.10 9.58 3.17
N LEU A 50 8.56 10.58 3.91
CA LEU A 50 8.00 11.92 3.98
C LEU A 50 8.91 12.92 3.28
N ASP A 51 8.39 13.55 2.25
CA ASP A 51 9.03 14.68 1.60
C ASP A 51 8.96 15.91 2.51
N ARG A 52 10.11 16.52 2.75
CA ARG A 52 10.23 17.82 3.45
C ARG A 52 11.01 18.84 2.63
N SER A 53 11.05 18.66 1.31
CA SER A 53 11.70 19.59 0.37
C SER A 53 11.16 21.03 0.46
N GLY A 54 11.85 21.95 -0.18
CA GLY A 54 11.45 23.38 -0.15
C GLY A 54 10.07 23.62 -0.77
N SER A 55 9.62 22.82 -1.75
CA SER A 55 8.27 22.89 -2.33
C SER A 55 7.16 22.48 -1.36
N MET A 56 7.51 21.65 -0.34
CA MET A 56 6.61 21.26 0.74
C MET A 56 6.46 22.30 1.84
N ALA A 57 7.19 23.44 1.81
CA ALA A 57 7.14 24.45 2.85
C ALA A 57 5.73 25.01 3.10
N GLY A 58 5.49 25.49 4.32
CA GLY A 58 4.24 26.14 4.71
C GLY A 58 3.08 25.19 4.91
N GLU A 59 1.96 25.39 4.23
CA GLU A 59 0.71 24.66 4.42
C GLU A 59 0.81 23.17 4.05
N LYS A 60 1.57 22.84 3.00
CA LYS A 60 1.79 21.44 2.59
C LYS A 60 2.46 20.64 3.72
N LEU A 61 3.55 21.16 4.30
CA LEU A 61 4.26 20.50 5.40
C LEU A 61 3.42 20.44 6.68
N HIS A 62 2.62 21.46 6.94
CA HIS A 62 1.65 21.42 8.05
C HIS A 62 0.63 20.30 7.82
N THR A 63 0.04 20.23 6.63
CA THR A 63 -0.90 19.17 6.23
C THR A 63 -0.29 17.78 6.37
N LEU A 64 0.94 17.62 5.90
CA LEU A 64 1.66 16.35 6.00
C LEU A 64 1.82 15.93 7.47
N ARG A 65 2.26 16.84 8.36
CA ARG A 65 2.41 16.53 9.78
C ARG A 65 1.08 16.13 10.42
N GLU A 66 -0.01 16.86 10.15
CA GLU A 66 -1.33 16.52 10.68
C GLU A 66 -1.83 15.18 10.14
N ALA A 67 -1.64 14.90 8.84
CA ALA A 67 -1.96 13.62 8.26
C ALA A 67 -1.19 12.48 8.93
N VAL A 68 0.13 12.61 9.10
CA VAL A 68 0.98 11.60 9.73
C VAL A 68 0.58 11.37 11.20
N LYS A 69 0.26 12.43 11.95
CA LYS A 69 -0.23 12.30 13.34
C LYS A 69 -1.57 11.56 13.39
N ALA A 70 -2.48 11.88 12.49
CA ALA A 70 -3.76 11.18 12.38
C ALA A 70 -3.58 9.69 12.01
N ILE A 71 -2.60 9.38 11.17
CA ILE A 71 -2.17 8.01 10.88
C ILE A 71 -1.73 7.30 12.15
N ILE A 72 -0.83 7.92 12.92
CA ILE A 72 -0.30 7.37 14.17
C ILE A 72 -1.43 7.05 15.16
N ASP A 73 -2.47 7.91 15.22
CA ASP A 73 -3.63 7.68 16.09
C ASP A 73 -4.46 6.44 15.72
N GLN A 74 -4.42 6.00 14.46
CA GLN A 74 -5.13 4.80 13.99
C GLN A 74 -4.36 3.49 14.21
N LEU A 75 -3.08 3.57 14.55
CA LEU A 75 -2.24 2.37 14.70
C LEU A 75 -2.59 1.59 15.96
N SER A 76 -2.52 0.27 15.85
CA SER A 76 -2.51 -0.63 17.00
C SER A 76 -1.11 -0.71 17.60
N PRO A 77 -0.97 -1.01 18.90
CA PRO A 77 0.36 -1.18 19.50
C PRO A 77 1.22 -2.29 18.88
N SER A 78 0.58 -3.24 18.19
CA SER A 78 1.25 -4.33 17.46
C SER A 78 1.67 -3.97 16.03
N ASP A 79 1.19 -2.84 15.50
CA ASP A 79 1.61 -2.37 14.19
C ASP A 79 3.05 -1.86 14.27
N ILE A 80 3.85 -2.13 13.24
CA ILE A 80 5.22 -1.64 13.12
C ILE A 80 5.21 -0.40 12.24
N VAL A 81 5.86 0.65 12.69
CA VAL A 81 5.98 1.91 11.96
C VAL A 81 7.44 2.36 11.92
N SER A 82 7.86 2.89 10.80
CA SER A 82 9.07 3.69 10.65
C SER A 82 8.74 5.00 9.95
N ILE A 83 9.51 6.05 10.24
CA ILE A 83 9.32 7.37 9.62
C ILE A 83 10.67 7.80 9.06
N ILE A 84 10.72 8.00 7.77
CA ILE A 84 11.86 8.52 7.02
C ILE A 84 11.48 9.90 6.51
N THR A 85 12.36 10.86 6.65
CA THR A 85 12.22 12.18 6.02
C THR A 85 13.29 12.34 4.96
N PHE A 86 12.98 13.04 3.89
CA PHE A 86 13.96 13.31 2.84
C PHE A 86 13.81 14.72 2.25
N GLU A 87 14.94 15.22 1.79
CA GLU A 87 15.16 16.41 0.98
C GLU A 87 16.36 16.14 0.05
N ASN A 88 17.47 16.86 0.14
CA ASN A 88 18.77 16.47 -0.47
C ASN A 88 19.39 15.26 0.26
N LYS A 89 18.98 15.01 1.49
CA LYS A 89 19.46 13.90 2.33
C LYS A 89 18.29 13.11 2.88
N THR A 90 18.50 11.81 3.00
CA THR A 90 17.58 10.91 3.68
C THR A 90 17.95 10.80 5.16
N GLN A 91 16.94 10.86 6.03
CA GLN A 91 17.08 10.71 7.47
C GLN A 91 16.05 9.73 8.01
N VAL A 92 16.47 8.74 8.77
CA VAL A 92 15.57 7.91 9.58
C VAL A 92 15.20 8.71 10.83
N LEU A 93 13.98 9.27 10.83
CA LEU A 93 13.45 10.02 11.97
C LEU A 93 13.00 9.06 13.07
N VAL A 94 12.31 7.97 12.68
CA VAL A 94 11.87 6.91 13.58
C VAL A 94 12.26 5.57 12.95
N PRO A 95 13.18 4.80 13.56
CA PRO A 95 13.48 3.43 13.12
C PRO A 95 12.24 2.52 13.26
N ALA A 96 12.20 1.45 12.45
CA ALA A 96 11.11 0.48 12.50
C ALA A 96 10.93 -0.08 13.92
N GLN A 97 9.76 0.13 14.50
CA GLN A 97 9.42 -0.24 15.88
C GLN A 97 7.91 -0.38 16.06
N PRO A 98 7.44 -1.10 17.10
CA PRO A 98 6.02 -1.12 17.46
C PRO A 98 5.47 0.28 17.77
N ALA A 99 4.23 0.56 17.32
CA ALA A 99 3.57 1.86 17.49
C ALA A 99 2.98 2.03 18.89
N ALA A 100 3.70 1.61 19.93
CA ALA A 100 3.22 1.63 21.32
C ALA A 100 3.24 3.04 21.94
N ASP A 101 4.28 3.85 21.65
CA ASP A 101 4.40 5.24 22.13
C ASP A 101 3.94 6.23 21.06
N ARG A 102 2.63 6.35 20.86
CA ARG A 102 2.05 7.25 19.86
C ARG A 102 2.40 8.72 20.11
N GLU A 103 2.39 9.14 21.37
CA GLU A 103 2.70 10.53 21.73
C GLU A 103 4.18 10.86 21.46
N GLY A 104 5.08 9.93 21.70
CA GLY A 104 6.48 10.08 21.32
C GLY A 104 6.65 10.21 19.81
N LEU A 105 5.98 9.35 19.05
CA LEU A 105 5.98 9.40 17.58
C LEU A 105 5.46 10.74 17.06
N LYS A 106 4.33 11.24 17.60
CA LYS A 106 3.75 12.54 17.19
C LYS A 106 4.70 13.72 17.49
N ARG A 107 5.36 13.71 18.64
CA ARG A 107 6.38 14.75 18.96
C ARG A 107 7.54 14.75 17.96
N MET A 108 7.97 13.56 17.50
CA MET A 108 9.00 13.48 16.45
C MET A 108 8.52 14.10 15.14
N VAL A 109 7.26 13.85 14.76
CA VAL A 109 6.66 14.42 13.55
C VAL A 109 6.53 15.95 13.63
N ASP A 110 6.15 16.49 14.78
CA ASP A 110 6.06 17.96 14.98
C ASP A 110 7.41 18.65 14.78
N GLY A 111 8.52 17.95 15.03
CA GLY A 111 9.88 18.42 14.81
C GLY A 111 10.35 18.50 13.35
N ILE A 112 9.60 17.96 12.39
CA ILE A 112 9.97 17.98 10.96
C ILE A 112 9.94 19.43 10.45
N LYS A 113 11.03 19.85 9.81
CA LYS A 113 11.17 21.18 9.18
C LYS A 113 11.44 20.97 7.69
N ASP A 114 10.98 21.94 6.89
CA ASP A 114 11.31 21.98 5.47
C ASP A 114 12.82 22.14 5.22
N GLY A 115 13.26 21.71 4.05
CA GLY A 115 14.67 21.69 3.66
C GLY A 115 14.85 21.86 2.16
N GLY A 116 15.97 21.39 1.64
CA GLY A 116 16.46 21.62 0.29
C GLY A 116 15.65 21.04 -0.87
N GLY A 117 16.31 20.29 -1.74
CA GLY A 117 15.71 19.62 -2.92
C GLY A 117 15.01 18.32 -2.58
N THR A 118 14.76 17.47 -3.61
CA THR A 118 13.93 16.26 -3.49
C THR A 118 14.69 15.06 -4.05
N VAL A 119 15.53 14.42 -3.24
CA VAL A 119 16.28 13.21 -3.61
C VAL A 119 15.54 11.98 -3.11
N MET A 120 14.71 11.38 -3.96
CA MET A 120 13.70 10.40 -3.59
C MET A 120 14.22 8.95 -3.56
N GLY A 121 15.04 8.54 -4.52
CA GLY A 121 15.50 7.15 -4.64
C GLY A 121 16.13 6.60 -3.35
N PRO A 122 17.12 7.27 -2.73
CA PRO A 122 17.68 6.85 -1.44
C PRO A 122 16.64 6.77 -0.30
N ALA A 123 15.60 7.61 -0.33
CA ALA A 123 14.54 7.59 0.68
C ALA A 123 13.65 6.36 0.54
N ILE A 124 13.27 5.99 -0.68
CA ILE A 124 12.53 4.75 -0.97
C ILE A 124 13.37 3.54 -0.51
N ARG A 125 14.65 3.51 -0.85
CA ARG A 125 15.59 2.45 -0.41
C ARG A 125 15.60 2.31 1.12
N GLU A 126 15.70 3.41 1.83
CA GLU A 126 15.73 3.37 3.29
C GLU A 126 14.37 2.92 3.85
N GLY A 127 13.25 3.38 3.30
CA GLY A 127 11.93 2.87 3.63
C GLY A 127 11.82 1.36 3.46
N LEU A 128 12.33 0.84 2.34
CA LEU A 128 12.37 -0.59 2.05
C LEU A 128 13.25 -1.35 3.06
N ASN A 129 14.39 -0.78 3.46
CA ASN A 129 15.27 -1.37 4.48
C ASN A 129 14.56 -1.45 5.83
N GLN A 130 13.83 -0.41 6.23
CA GLN A 130 13.11 -0.39 7.51
C GLN A 130 11.97 -1.42 7.52
N VAL A 131 11.13 -1.46 6.47
CA VAL A 131 10.04 -2.44 6.35
C VAL A 131 10.58 -3.87 6.34
N SER A 132 11.69 -4.12 5.64
CA SER A 132 12.29 -5.46 5.51
C SER A 132 12.69 -6.08 6.85
N ARG A 133 12.91 -5.29 7.91
CA ARG A 133 13.30 -5.79 9.25
C ARG A 133 12.20 -6.64 9.90
N TYR A 134 10.92 -6.34 9.58
CA TYR A 134 9.76 -7.02 10.14
C TYR A 134 8.91 -7.71 9.06
N ALA A 135 9.36 -7.72 7.80
CA ALA A 135 8.64 -8.36 6.72
C ALA A 135 8.51 -9.87 6.97
N SER A 136 7.27 -10.33 7.05
CA SER A 136 6.93 -11.74 7.21
C SER A 136 5.48 -11.97 6.79
N PRO A 137 5.04 -13.23 6.60
CA PRO A 137 3.65 -13.54 6.29
C PRO A 137 2.64 -13.07 7.35
N ASN A 138 3.11 -12.81 8.58
CA ASN A 138 2.26 -12.36 9.68
C ASN A 138 2.02 -10.84 9.70
N TYR A 139 2.63 -10.09 8.79
CA TYR A 139 2.47 -8.65 8.65
C TYR A 139 2.04 -8.28 7.24
N ILE A 140 1.27 -7.21 7.13
CA ILE A 140 1.01 -6.53 5.86
C ILE A 140 2.07 -5.45 5.73
N SER A 141 3.03 -5.68 4.81
CA SER A 141 4.19 -4.80 4.62
C SER A 141 3.97 -3.83 3.47
N ARG A 142 4.17 -2.52 3.69
CA ARG A 142 3.96 -1.44 2.70
C ARG A 142 4.93 -0.28 2.93
N ILE A 143 5.19 0.48 1.88
CA ILE A 143 5.77 1.81 1.94
C ILE A 143 4.69 2.81 1.57
N VAL A 144 4.57 3.91 2.33
CA VAL A 144 3.70 5.03 2.01
C VAL A 144 4.60 6.24 1.73
N LEU A 145 4.63 6.66 0.48
CA LEU A 145 5.46 7.77 0.02
C LEU A 145 4.61 9.03 -0.10
N LEU A 146 4.93 10.04 0.70
CA LEU A 146 4.21 11.31 0.76
C LEU A 146 5.09 12.43 0.19
N THR A 147 4.69 13.02 -0.94
CA THR A 147 5.48 14.03 -1.66
C THR A 147 4.56 14.90 -2.52
N ASP A 148 5.04 16.06 -2.95
CA ASP A 148 4.40 16.83 -4.04
C ASP A 148 4.94 16.43 -5.43
N GLY A 149 5.80 15.41 -5.50
CA GLY A 149 6.23 14.77 -6.74
C GLY A 149 7.29 15.51 -7.55
N GLU A 150 7.82 16.61 -7.06
CA GLU A 150 8.89 17.37 -7.73
C GLU A 150 10.28 16.78 -7.47
N ALA A 151 10.53 15.52 -7.91
CA ALA A 151 11.84 14.90 -7.76
C ALA A 151 12.92 15.70 -8.51
N THR A 152 14.03 15.98 -7.81
CA THR A 152 15.21 16.69 -8.36
C THR A 152 16.36 15.72 -8.69
N ASP A 153 16.27 14.47 -8.26
CA ASP A 153 17.23 13.41 -8.61
C ASP A 153 16.87 12.71 -9.93
N LYS A 154 17.73 11.78 -10.32
CA LYS A 154 17.48 10.96 -11.52
C LYS A 154 16.28 10.04 -11.25
N LEU A 155 15.22 10.21 -12.04
CA LEU A 155 13.98 9.40 -11.96
C LEU A 155 14.27 7.89 -11.97
N GLU A 156 15.31 7.46 -12.72
CA GLU A 156 15.76 6.07 -12.78
C GLU A 156 16.15 5.48 -11.42
N ALA A 157 16.68 6.31 -10.50
CA ALA A 157 17.05 5.83 -9.16
C ALA A 157 15.80 5.47 -8.34
N SER A 158 14.74 6.27 -8.43
CA SER A 158 13.47 6.00 -7.77
C SER A 158 12.76 4.77 -8.38
N MET A 159 12.80 4.64 -9.71
CA MET A 159 12.24 3.48 -10.42
C MET A 159 12.96 2.19 -10.06
N HIS A 160 14.28 2.22 -9.98
CA HIS A 160 15.08 1.07 -9.54
C HIS A 160 14.70 0.60 -8.12
N GLU A 161 14.46 1.52 -7.20
CA GLU A 161 14.04 1.16 -5.85
C GLU A 161 12.58 0.67 -5.80
N ALA A 162 11.72 1.16 -6.70
CA ALA A 162 10.38 0.62 -6.87
C ALA A 162 10.41 -0.85 -7.36
N ASP A 163 11.25 -1.16 -8.34
CA ASP A 163 11.47 -2.53 -8.81
C ASP A 163 12.00 -3.44 -7.68
N ASN A 164 12.95 -2.94 -6.86
CA ASN A 164 13.47 -3.65 -5.69
C ASN A 164 12.38 -3.93 -4.64
N ALA A 165 11.45 -2.99 -4.44
CA ALA A 165 10.31 -3.13 -3.55
C ALA A 165 9.33 -4.20 -4.07
N GLY A 166 9.03 -4.16 -5.37
CA GLY A 166 8.20 -5.16 -6.06
C GLY A 166 8.78 -6.56 -5.96
N ALA A 167 10.09 -6.72 -6.20
CA ALA A 167 10.79 -8.00 -6.07
C ALA A 167 10.72 -8.60 -4.65
N ARG A 168 10.52 -7.76 -3.62
CA ARG A 168 10.35 -8.20 -2.22
C ARG A 168 8.88 -8.33 -1.81
N GLY A 169 7.92 -8.06 -2.69
CA GLY A 169 6.49 -8.06 -2.37
C GLY A 169 6.10 -6.97 -1.36
N ILE A 170 6.78 -5.83 -1.39
CA ILE A 170 6.54 -4.66 -0.52
C ILE A 170 6.07 -3.49 -1.40
N PRO A 171 4.77 -3.39 -1.72
CA PRO A 171 4.26 -2.33 -2.56
C PRO A 171 4.45 -0.93 -1.97
N ILE A 172 4.59 0.06 -2.87
CA ILE A 172 4.64 1.47 -2.56
C ILE A 172 3.29 2.08 -2.88
N ILE A 173 2.73 2.82 -1.92
CA ILE A 173 1.53 3.62 -2.09
C ILE A 173 1.96 5.07 -2.15
N GLY A 174 1.64 5.75 -3.25
CA GLY A 174 1.92 7.16 -3.43
C GLY A 174 0.81 8.03 -2.86
N MET A 175 1.17 9.09 -2.15
CA MET A 175 0.23 10.12 -1.67
C MET A 175 0.76 11.49 -2.08
N GLY A 176 0.09 12.12 -3.04
CA GLY A 176 0.47 13.41 -3.61
C GLY A 176 -0.14 14.60 -2.91
N PHE A 177 0.60 15.71 -2.82
CA PHE A 177 0.16 16.98 -2.23
C PHE A 177 0.19 18.13 -3.25
N GLY A 178 -0.84 18.97 -3.24
CA GLY A 178 -0.88 20.17 -4.07
C GLY A 178 -1.31 19.93 -5.51
N SER A 179 -1.49 21.02 -6.28
CA SER A 179 -1.98 20.97 -7.66
C SER A 179 -0.93 20.56 -8.69
N ASP A 180 0.34 20.67 -8.33
CA ASP A 180 1.47 20.57 -9.28
C ASP A 180 2.21 19.22 -9.17
N TRP A 181 1.64 18.27 -8.44
CA TRP A 181 2.24 16.96 -8.26
C TRP A 181 2.26 16.14 -9.57
N LYS A 182 3.29 15.32 -9.74
CA LYS A 182 3.49 14.51 -10.96
C LYS A 182 2.85 13.14 -10.79
N GLU A 183 1.55 13.05 -11.08
CA GLU A 183 0.76 11.83 -10.95
C GLU A 183 1.36 10.66 -11.73
N ASP A 184 1.68 10.87 -13.02
CA ASP A 184 2.22 9.81 -13.88
C ASP A 184 3.51 9.18 -13.31
N PHE A 185 4.39 10.00 -12.74
CA PHE A 185 5.62 9.52 -12.12
C PHE A 185 5.37 8.70 -10.85
N MET A 186 4.46 9.17 -10.01
CA MET A 186 4.09 8.47 -8.79
C MET A 186 3.34 7.16 -9.10
N GLN A 187 2.50 7.18 -10.15
CA GLN A 187 1.80 5.98 -10.62
C GLN A 187 2.81 4.94 -11.13
N GLU A 188 3.83 5.35 -11.88
CA GLU A 188 4.87 4.43 -12.36
C GLU A 188 5.65 3.79 -11.20
N ILE A 189 6.01 4.56 -10.15
CA ILE A 189 6.63 4.02 -8.93
C ILE A 189 5.70 2.98 -8.27
N ALA A 190 4.43 3.32 -8.11
CA ALA A 190 3.45 2.44 -7.49
C ALA A 190 3.28 1.14 -8.29
N ASP A 191 3.10 1.23 -9.60
CA ASP A 191 2.91 0.08 -10.50
C ASP A 191 4.12 -0.85 -10.50
N ARG A 192 5.34 -0.31 -10.62
CA ARG A 192 6.59 -1.11 -10.57
C ARG A 192 6.75 -1.86 -9.25
N SER A 193 6.34 -1.26 -8.15
CA SER A 193 6.41 -1.90 -6.84
C SER A 193 5.35 -2.98 -6.63
N TRP A 194 4.30 -2.99 -7.47
CA TRP A 194 3.17 -3.92 -7.38
C TRP A 194 3.33 -5.17 -8.26
N LEU A 195 4.34 -5.23 -9.13
CA LEU A 195 4.55 -6.24 -10.19
C LEU A 195 4.67 -7.71 -9.72
N ALA A 196 4.70 -7.98 -8.44
CA ALA A 196 4.90 -9.33 -7.91
C ALA A 196 3.68 -10.26 -8.03
N ASP A 197 2.50 -9.77 -8.47
CA ASP A 197 1.28 -10.58 -8.51
C ASP A 197 0.51 -10.35 -9.83
N PRO A 198 0.66 -11.25 -10.84
CA PRO A 198 -0.10 -11.16 -12.08
C PRO A 198 -1.60 -11.33 -11.79
N GLY A 199 -2.36 -10.24 -11.87
CA GLY A 199 -3.80 -10.19 -11.59
C GLY A 199 -4.17 -9.35 -10.37
N SER A 200 -3.19 -8.76 -9.67
CA SER A 200 -3.45 -7.71 -8.69
C SER A 200 -3.83 -6.39 -9.38
N GLU A 201 -4.63 -5.57 -8.69
CA GLU A 201 -4.93 -4.21 -9.14
C GLU A 201 -3.62 -3.40 -9.30
N ALA A 202 -3.64 -2.39 -10.18
CA ALA A 202 -2.53 -1.45 -10.37
C ALA A 202 -2.06 -0.82 -9.06
N GLY A 203 -0.82 -0.37 -9.01
CA GLY A 203 -0.27 0.35 -7.87
C GLY A 203 -1.17 1.53 -7.48
N ARG A 204 -1.32 1.76 -6.18
CA ARG A 204 -2.26 2.75 -5.68
C ARG A 204 -1.58 4.09 -5.46
N VAL A 205 -2.17 5.13 -6.05
CA VAL A 205 -1.77 6.53 -5.86
C VAL A 205 -3.00 7.33 -5.45
N GLU A 206 -2.85 8.16 -4.43
CA GLU A 206 -3.92 8.97 -3.87
C GLU A 206 -3.53 10.43 -3.83
N PHE A 207 -4.48 11.30 -4.10
CA PHE A 207 -4.25 12.74 -4.11
C PHE A 207 -4.86 13.44 -2.89
N ILE A 208 -4.04 14.17 -2.16
CA ILE A 208 -4.44 14.97 -1.00
C ILE A 208 -4.64 16.42 -1.44
N ARG A 209 -5.90 16.82 -1.66
CA ARG A 209 -6.25 18.16 -2.11
C ARG A 209 -6.11 19.22 -1.03
N ASN A 210 -6.38 18.86 0.20
CA ASN A 210 -6.33 19.78 1.35
C ASN A 210 -6.14 18.99 2.67
N PRO A 211 -5.77 19.66 3.77
CA PRO A 211 -5.57 19.02 5.07
C PRO A 211 -6.76 18.21 5.55
N GLY A 212 -7.98 18.68 5.27
CA GLY A 212 -9.21 18.06 5.79
C GLY A 212 -9.51 16.70 5.18
N ASN A 213 -9.05 16.41 3.95
CA ASN A 213 -9.27 15.10 3.33
C ASN A 213 -8.08 14.13 3.49
N ALA A 214 -6.93 14.59 3.97
CA ALA A 214 -5.75 13.75 4.15
C ALA A 214 -6.03 12.54 5.06
N LEU A 215 -6.75 12.76 6.15
CA LEU A 215 -7.14 11.70 7.07
C LEU A 215 -8.07 10.67 6.42
N GLN A 216 -9.08 11.14 5.67
CA GLN A 216 -10.01 10.25 4.96
C GLN A 216 -9.28 9.39 3.94
N VAL A 217 -8.48 10.02 3.07
CA VAL A 217 -7.67 9.34 2.05
C VAL A 217 -6.78 8.29 2.70
N PHE A 218 -6.14 8.63 3.81
CA PHE A 218 -5.30 7.68 4.51
C PHE A 218 -6.09 6.53 5.16
N GLN A 219 -7.26 6.80 5.70
CA GLN A 219 -8.14 5.74 6.23
C GLN A 219 -8.56 4.76 5.14
N GLU A 220 -8.87 5.25 3.93
CA GLU A 220 -9.15 4.42 2.76
C GLU A 220 -7.94 3.56 2.36
N VAL A 221 -6.72 4.15 2.39
CA VAL A 221 -5.47 3.42 2.19
C VAL A 221 -5.28 2.34 3.25
N LEU A 222 -5.46 2.66 4.53
CA LEU A 222 -5.38 1.66 5.61
C LEU A 222 -6.40 0.53 5.45
N GLN A 223 -7.64 0.86 5.08
CA GLN A 223 -8.68 -0.15 4.85
C GLN A 223 -8.33 -1.07 3.68
N SER A 224 -7.77 -0.53 2.60
CA SER A 224 -7.31 -1.34 1.46
C SER A 224 -6.14 -2.27 1.79
N MET A 225 -5.40 -1.98 2.87
CA MET A 225 -4.32 -2.84 3.35
C MET A 225 -4.81 -4.07 4.11
N HIS A 226 -6.09 -4.15 4.47
CA HIS A 226 -6.62 -5.30 5.17
C HIS A 226 -6.74 -6.52 4.25
N VAL A 227 -5.78 -7.41 4.33
CA VAL A 227 -5.77 -8.67 3.59
C VAL A 227 -6.19 -9.80 4.55
N VAL A 228 -7.26 -10.50 4.22
CA VAL A 228 -7.77 -11.65 5.01
C VAL A 228 -7.27 -13.00 4.50
N ALA A 229 -6.79 -13.05 3.26
CA ALA A 229 -6.19 -14.24 2.67
C ALA A 229 -5.20 -13.83 1.57
N LYS A 230 -4.05 -14.54 1.50
CA LYS A 230 -3.07 -14.41 0.41
C LYS A 230 -3.06 -15.73 -0.37
N GLN A 231 -2.88 -15.66 -1.69
CA GLN A 231 -2.72 -16.82 -2.57
C GLN A 231 -3.89 -17.81 -2.51
N VAL A 232 -5.11 -17.32 -2.77
CA VAL A 232 -6.29 -18.18 -2.87
C VAL A 232 -6.22 -18.95 -4.19
N THR A 233 -6.15 -20.29 -4.09
CA THR A 233 -6.20 -21.17 -5.26
C THR A 233 -7.59 -21.79 -5.38
N VAL A 234 -8.24 -21.61 -6.52
CA VAL A 234 -9.52 -22.23 -6.84
C VAL A 234 -9.29 -23.33 -7.87
N THR A 235 -9.69 -24.56 -7.54
CA THR A 235 -9.56 -25.71 -8.44
C THR A 235 -10.93 -26.08 -8.98
N PHE A 236 -11.07 -26.04 -10.31
CA PHE A 236 -12.25 -26.53 -11.00
C PHE A 236 -12.02 -27.98 -11.41
N ARG A 237 -12.96 -28.87 -11.07
CA ARG A 237 -12.97 -30.23 -11.55
C ARG A 237 -14.15 -30.39 -12.51
N MET A 238 -13.85 -30.74 -13.73
CA MET A 238 -14.86 -31.09 -14.71
C MET A 238 -15.30 -32.53 -14.58
N VAL A 239 -16.58 -32.79 -14.72
CA VAL A 239 -17.12 -34.13 -14.82
C VAL A 239 -17.04 -34.63 -16.26
N GLN A 240 -17.05 -35.96 -16.44
CA GLN A 240 -16.93 -36.54 -17.76
C GLN A 240 -18.05 -36.06 -18.70
N GLY A 241 -17.68 -35.61 -19.91
CA GLY A 241 -18.60 -35.05 -20.91
C GLY A 241 -18.57 -33.54 -21.05
N LEU A 242 -17.73 -32.82 -20.26
CA LEU A 242 -17.43 -31.40 -20.43
C LEU A 242 -15.97 -31.24 -20.83
N GLU A 243 -15.71 -30.52 -21.90
CA GLU A 243 -14.36 -30.07 -22.28
C GLU A 243 -14.20 -28.59 -21.91
N ALA A 244 -12.96 -28.16 -21.52
CA ALA A 244 -12.65 -26.81 -21.12
C ALA A 244 -12.38 -25.90 -22.33
#